data_b5ab033f789d510c7cce5fd9ceccb381
#
_entry.id   b5ab033f789d510c7cce5fd9ceccb381
#
_cell.length_a   1.000
_cell.length_b   1.000
_cell.length_c   1.000
_cell.angle_alpha   90.00
_cell.angle_beta   90.00
_cell.angle_gamma   90.00
#
_symmetry.space_group_name_H-M   'P 1'
#
loop_
_entity.id
_entity.type
_entity.pdbx_description
1 polymer ?
#
loop_
_entity_poly.entity_id
_entity_poly.type
_entity_poly.pdbx_seq_one_letter_code
_entity_poly.pdbx_strand_id
1 'polypeptide(L)'
;MANASTIRCGLRNRDWRCAVLILAAQSVAITTSGAAPCMFATLGEGRVTEIVDARSFRLADGREVRLAGIEPPPDNAAAAVATLGALLRDRDVVLRGEDDAPDRYGRQRAFAFLAGEERTVQGELLARGSVLRGTDVQDRDCALTLVAAEADARIASRGLWTSPTVIKNAESPDDILARAGLFTVVEGKVLSVRQTGTTTYLNFARNWTRGFAVIIPKRMMPVMEGAGIDTKSLANRRVRVRGWIEAHQGPRLELTQIAQIEMLSGN
;
A
#
# COMPACT_ATOMS: atom_id res chain seq x y z
N MET A 1 -49.72 -35.54 -3.76
CA MET A 1 -51.09 -35.50 -4.30
C MET A 1 -51.24 -34.22 -5.07
N ALA A 2 -51.32 -34.36 -6.39
CA ALA A 2 -51.36 -33.29 -7.34
C ALA A 2 -52.78 -32.75 -7.51
N ASN A 3 -52.95 -31.47 -7.74
CA ASN A 3 -54.17 -30.95 -8.36
C ASN A 3 -53.80 -29.97 -9.46
N ALA A 4 -53.97 -30.45 -10.67
CA ALA A 4 -53.89 -29.67 -11.89
C ALA A 4 -55.29 -29.10 -12.17
N SER A 5 -55.42 -27.78 -12.28
CA SER A 5 -56.62 -27.11 -12.76
C SER A 5 -56.44 -26.73 -14.22
N THR A 6 -57.17 -27.44 -15.07
CA THR A 6 -57.28 -27.24 -16.50
C THR A 6 -58.22 -26.05 -16.78
N ILE A 7 -57.73 -25.01 -17.40
CA ILE A 7 -58.53 -23.91 -17.94
C ILE A 7 -58.77 -24.20 -19.44
N ARG A 8 -60.01 -24.45 -19.83
CA ARG A 8 -60.48 -24.57 -21.22
C ARG A 8 -60.62 -23.15 -21.80
N CYS A 9 -59.90 -22.87 -22.87
CA CYS A 9 -60.12 -21.69 -23.68
C CYS A 9 -61.07 -22.01 -24.83
N GLY A 10 -62.18 -21.30 -24.83
CA GLY A 10 -63.19 -21.43 -25.91
C GLY A 10 -62.84 -20.60 -27.13
N LEU A 11 -62.93 -21.18 -28.29
CA LEU A 11 -62.76 -20.52 -29.60
C LEU A 11 -63.85 -19.48 -29.84
N ARG A 12 -63.47 -18.28 -30.20
CA ARG A 12 -64.25 -17.38 -31.09
C ARG A 12 -63.27 -16.47 -31.85
N ASN A 13 -63.31 -16.57 -33.16
CA ASN A 13 -62.57 -15.85 -34.18
C ASN A 13 -62.53 -14.33 -33.91
N ARG A 14 -61.33 -13.79 -33.91
CA ARG A 14 -60.97 -12.45 -34.49
C ARG A 14 -59.48 -12.29 -34.48
N ASP A 15 -58.92 -12.00 -35.66
CA ASP A 15 -57.51 -11.78 -35.95
C ASP A 15 -56.91 -10.69 -35.05
N TRP A 16 -55.99 -11.07 -34.16
CA TRP A 16 -55.10 -10.13 -33.51
C TRP A 16 -53.68 -10.67 -33.59
N ARG A 17 -52.89 -10.01 -34.44
CA ARG A 17 -51.46 -10.23 -34.55
C ARG A 17 -50.81 -9.84 -33.20
N CYS A 18 -50.45 -10.80 -32.39
CA CYS A 18 -49.63 -10.61 -31.22
C CYS A 18 -48.21 -10.30 -31.70
N ALA A 19 -47.84 -9.03 -31.71
CA ALA A 19 -46.43 -8.59 -31.84
C ALA A 19 -45.73 -8.90 -30.53
N VAL A 20 -44.91 -9.96 -30.54
CA VAL A 20 -44.00 -10.26 -29.44
C VAL A 20 -42.84 -9.25 -29.51
N LEU A 21 -42.87 -8.23 -28.67
CA LEU A 21 -41.74 -7.33 -28.43
C LEU A 21 -40.71 -8.09 -27.58
N ILE A 22 -39.71 -8.63 -28.26
CA ILE A 22 -38.51 -9.15 -27.59
C ILE A 22 -37.66 -7.92 -27.16
N LEU A 23 -37.77 -7.54 -25.90
CA LEU A 23 -36.82 -6.61 -25.30
C LEU A 23 -35.45 -7.32 -25.17
N ALA A 24 -34.56 -7.08 -26.11
CA ALA A 24 -33.16 -7.45 -25.96
C ALA A 24 -32.55 -6.56 -24.87
N ALA A 25 -32.39 -7.09 -23.68
CA ALA A 25 -31.60 -6.46 -22.64
C ALA A 25 -30.12 -6.46 -23.08
N GLN A 26 -29.65 -5.36 -23.64
CA GLN A 26 -28.23 -5.14 -23.90
C GLN A 26 -27.53 -4.86 -22.56
N SER A 27 -26.85 -5.87 -22.04
CA SER A 27 -25.93 -5.70 -20.92
C SER A 27 -24.74 -4.88 -21.42
N VAL A 28 -24.72 -3.59 -21.13
CA VAL A 28 -23.52 -2.75 -21.31
C VAL A 28 -22.51 -3.20 -20.28
N ALA A 29 -21.55 -4.01 -20.70
CA ALA A 29 -20.36 -4.29 -19.92
C ALA A 29 -19.57 -2.97 -19.83
N ILE A 30 -19.63 -2.29 -18.69
CA ILE A 30 -18.75 -1.17 -18.38
C ILE A 30 -17.37 -1.76 -18.16
N THR A 31 -16.57 -1.83 -19.22
CA THR A 31 -15.13 -2.06 -19.09
C THR A 31 -14.54 -0.80 -18.50
N THR A 32 -14.30 -0.79 -17.19
CA THR A 32 -13.41 0.20 -16.58
C THR A 32 -12.00 -0.06 -17.11
N SER A 33 -11.63 0.63 -18.19
CA SER A 33 -10.25 0.71 -18.66
C SER A 33 -9.48 1.59 -17.67
N GLY A 34 -9.19 1.05 -16.48
CA GLY A 34 -8.18 1.58 -15.61
C GLY A 34 -6.83 1.30 -16.25
N ALA A 35 -6.02 2.34 -16.50
CA ALA A 35 -4.62 2.12 -16.86
C ALA A 35 -4.01 1.17 -15.81
N ALA A 36 -3.28 0.15 -16.28
CA ALA A 36 -2.61 -0.76 -15.36
C ALA A 36 -1.67 0.06 -14.46
N PRO A 37 -1.79 -0.06 -13.15
CA PRO A 37 -1.05 0.80 -12.24
C PRO A 37 0.47 0.49 -12.28
N CYS A 38 1.29 1.49 -12.00
CA CYS A 38 2.76 1.40 -12.02
C CYS A 38 3.36 1.14 -13.41
N MET A 39 2.68 1.58 -14.48
CA MET A 39 3.12 1.42 -15.87
C MET A 39 4.12 2.52 -16.28
N PHE A 40 5.23 2.58 -15.56
CA PHE A 40 6.36 3.46 -15.88
C PHE A 40 7.10 3.03 -17.14
N ALA A 41 8.06 3.85 -17.56
CA ALA A 41 9.00 3.49 -18.63
C ALA A 41 9.74 2.18 -18.30
N THR A 42 10.00 1.38 -19.34
CA THR A 42 10.80 0.16 -19.17
C THR A 42 12.27 0.54 -18.95
N LEU A 43 12.83 0.03 -17.86
CA LEU A 43 14.24 0.19 -17.48
C LEU A 43 15.11 -0.99 -17.91
N GLY A 44 14.49 -2.06 -18.41
CA GLY A 44 15.15 -3.26 -18.90
C GLY A 44 14.40 -4.52 -18.48
N GLU A 45 15.02 -5.63 -18.79
CA GLU A 45 14.55 -6.97 -18.44
C GLU A 45 15.73 -7.87 -18.11
N GLY A 46 15.46 -9.03 -17.52
CA GLY A 46 16.50 -10.01 -17.24
C GLY A 46 16.00 -11.15 -16.38
N ARG A 47 16.84 -12.21 -16.34
CA ARG A 47 16.60 -13.40 -15.52
C ARG A 47 17.15 -13.19 -14.13
N VAL A 48 16.32 -13.47 -13.11
CA VAL A 48 16.73 -13.40 -11.71
C VAL A 48 17.57 -14.60 -11.34
N THR A 49 18.79 -14.37 -10.85
CA THR A 49 19.75 -15.42 -10.48
C THR A 49 19.94 -15.54 -8.98
N GLU A 50 19.75 -14.45 -8.23
CA GLU A 50 19.99 -14.41 -6.79
C GLU A 50 18.97 -13.50 -6.09
N ILE A 51 18.50 -13.91 -4.93
CA ILE A 51 17.75 -13.04 -4.00
C ILE A 51 18.72 -12.53 -2.95
N VAL A 52 18.97 -11.22 -2.95
CA VAL A 52 19.94 -10.56 -2.07
C VAL A 52 19.35 -10.32 -0.67
N ASP A 53 18.13 -9.77 -0.62
CA ASP A 53 17.39 -9.53 0.61
C ASP A 53 15.88 -9.55 0.34
N ALA A 54 15.05 -9.15 1.32
CA ALA A 54 13.58 -9.19 1.22
C ALA A 54 12.98 -8.21 0.18
N ARG A 55 13.79 -7.37 -0.46
CA ARG A 55 13.36 -6.42 -1.51
C ARG A 55 14.41 -6.19 -2.59
N SER A 56 15.48 -6.98 -2.59
CA SER A 56 16.56 -6.84 -3.59
C SER A 56 16.91 -8.20 -4.20
N PHE A 57 17.19 -8.18 -5.48
CA PHE A 57 17.61 -9.36 -6.23
C PHE A 57 18.64 -8.98 -7.30
N ARG A 58 19.36 -9.98 -7.83
CA ARG A 58 20.36 -9.79 -8.89
C ARG A 58 19.91 -10.48 -10.16
N LEU A 59 20.14 -9.80 -11.28
CA LEU A 59 19.93 -10.33 -12.62
C LEU A 59 21.17 -11.06 -13.14
N ALA A 60 21.00 -11.86 -14.19
CA ALA A 60 22.07 -12.61 -14.84
C ALA A 60 23.18 -11.71 -15.43
N ASP A 61 22.89 -10.47 -15.77
CA ASP A 61 23.83 -9.47 -16.24
C ASP A 61 24.63 -8.78 -15.11
N GLY A 62 24.37 -9.16 -13.85
CA GLY A 62 25.03 -8.63 -12.66
C GLY A 62 24.36 -7.40 -12.04
N ARG A 63 23.36 -6.81 -12.67
CA ARG A 63 22.61 -5.68 -12.08
C ARG A 63 21.92 -6.11 -10.80
N GLU A 64 22.06 -5.32 -9.75
CA GLU A 64 21.27 -5.45 -8.52
C GLU A 64 20.04 -4.53 -8.59
N VAL A 65 18.88 -5.11 -8.40
CA VAL A 65 17.61 -4.41 -8.44
C VAL A 65 17.05 -4.30 -7.02
N ARG A 66 16.62 -3.08 -6.64
CA ARG A 66 15.91 -2.82 -5.41
C ARG A 66 14.45 -2.49 -5.72
N LEU A 67 13.54 -3.28 -5.20
CA LEU A 67 12.10 -3.09 -5.36
C LEU A 67 11.65 -1.79 -4.67
N ALA A 68 11.03 -0.88 -5.43
CA ALA A 68 10.46 0.37 -4.95
C ALA A 68 9.12 0.12 -4.23
N GLY A 69 8.74 1.01 -3.32
CA GLY A 69 7.41 1.01 -2.71
C GLY A 69 7.16 -0.05 -1.65
N ILE A 70 8.17 -0.81 -1.24
CA ILE A 70 8.07 -1.82 -0.18
C ILE A 70 9.23 -1.74 0.82
N GLU A 71 8.96 -2.13 2.06
CA GLU A 71 9.95 -2.25 3.12
C GLU A 71 9.87 -3.65 3.77
N PRO A 72 11.01 -4.30 4.04
CA PRO A 72 11.03 -5.54 4.78
C PRO A 72 10.45 -5.37 6.19
N PRO A 73 9.67 -6.35 6.68
CA PRO A 73 9.24 -6.34 8.06
C PRO A 73 10.44 -6.63 8.97
N PRO A 74 10.78 -5.76 9.94
CA PRO A 74 11.98 -5.94 10.75
C PRO A 74 12.05 -7.28 11.50
N ASP A 75 10.89 -7.80 11.91
CA ASP A 75 10.81 -9.02 12.72
C ASP A 75 10.67 -10.30 11.89
N ASN A 76 10.45 -10.20 10.57
CA ASN A 76 10.16 -11.35 9.71
C ASN A 76 10.82 -11.27 8.34
N ALA A 77 12.01 -10.68 8.27
CA ALA A 77 12.74 -10.49 7.02
C ALA A 77 13.03 -11.82 6.31
N ALA A 78 13.36 -12.88 7.04
CA ALA A 78 13.66 -14.19 6.47
C ALA A 78 12.46 -14.79 5.70
N ALA A 79 11.25 -14.68 6.23
CA ALA A 79 10.04 -15.14 5.54
C ALA A 79 9.74 -14.29 4.29
N ALA A 80 10.02 -12.98 4.35
CA ALA A 80 9.88 -12.11 3.17
C ALA A 80 10.90 -12.48 2.08
N VAL A 81 12.16 -12.78 2.44
CA VAL A 81 13.18 -13.30 1.50
C VAL A 81 12.72 -14.61 0.85
N ALA A 82 12.19 -15.54 1.65
CA ALA A 82 11.68 -16.82 1.13
C ALA A 82 10.52 -16.62 0.16
N THR A 83 9.59 -15.69 0.47
CA THR A 83 8.45 -15.37 -0.39
C THR A 83 8.91 -14.72 -1.70
N LEU A 84 9.84 -13.76 -1.64
CA LEU A 84 10.42 -13.15 -2.82
C LEU A 84 11.13 -14.19 -3.68
N GLY A 85 11.89 -15.11 -3.06
CA GLY A 85 12.55 -16.20 -3.73
C GLY A 85 11.59 -17.15 -4.44
N ALA A 86 10.48 -17.49 -3.81
CA ALA A 86 9.44 -18.33 -4.42
C ALA A 86 8.77 -17.67 -5.64
N LEU A 87 8.71 -16.32 -5.65
CA LEU A 87 8.15 -15.57 -6.78
C LEU A 87 9.14 -15.41 -7.94
N LEU A 88 10.41 -15.15 -7.65
CA LEU A 88 11.35 -14.61 -8.64
C LEU A 88 12.49 -15.54 -9.05
N ARG A 89 12.89 -16.52 -8.22
CA ARG A 89 14.08 -17.34 -8.52
C ARG A 89 13.96 -18.03 -9.87
N ASP A 90 14.97 -17.86 -10.70
CA ASP A 90 15.04 -18.41 -12.06
C ASP A 90 13.90 -17.95 -13.00
N ARG A 91 13.26 -16.82 -12.70
CA ARG A 91 12.22 -16.22 -13.53
C ARG A 91 12.76 -15.00 -14.29
N ASP A 92 12.14 -14.75 -15.44
CA ASP A 92 12.40 -13.55 -16.22
C ASP A 92 11.46 -12.43 -15.73
N VAL A 93 12.03 -11.23 -15.58
CA VAL A 93 11.31 -10.04 -15.11
C VAL A 93 11.51 -8.87 -16.06
N VAL A 94 10.48 -8.04 -16.17
CA VAL A 94 10.55 -6.74 -16.81
C VAL A 94 10.61 -5.69 -15.69
N LEU A 95 11.55 -4.77 -15.79
CA LEU A 95 11.75 -3.67 -14.85
C LEU A 95 11.14 -2.39 -15.38
N ARG A 96 10.40 -1.69 -14.55
CA ARG A 96 9.84 -0.36 -14.84
C ARG A 96 10.12 0.57 -13.68
N GLY A 97 10.27 1.86 -13.95
CA GLY A 97 10.57 2.83 -12.88
C GLY A 97 10.30 4.27 -13.27
N GLU A 98 10.26 5.13 -12.25
CA GLU A 98 10.10 6.57 -12.40
C GLU A 98 11.35 7.21 -13.03
N ASP A 99 12.52 6.64 -12.75
CA ASP A 99 13.80 7.00 -13.33
C ASP A 99 14.71 5.76 -13.40
N ASP A 100 15.78 5.82 -14.18
CA ASP A 100 16.78 4.76 -14.34
C ASP A 100 18.08 5.02 -13.55
N ALA A 101 18.12 6.09 -12.76
CA ALA A 101 19.28 6.42 -11.95
C ALA A 101 19.49 5.40 -10.83
N PRO A 102 20.68 4.78 -10.74
CA PRO A 102 20.98 3.89 -9.64
C PRO A 102 21.05 4.66 -8.32
N ASP A 103 20.74 3.98 -7.22
CA ASP A 103 20.93 4.55 -5.90
C ASP A 103 22.43 4.68 -5.57
N ARG A 104 22.74 5.28 -4.42
CA ARG A 104 24.14 5.50 -3.97
C ARG A 104 24.98 4.22 -3.81
N TYR A 105 24.34 3.06 -3.86
CA TYR A 105 24.98 1.73 -3.79
C TYR A 105 25.06 1.05 -5.16
N GLY A 106 24.66 1.75 -6.24
CA GLY A 106 24.66 1.21 -7.60
C GLY A 106 23.48 0.29 -7.93
N ARG A 107 22.45 0.24 -7.07
CA ARG A 107 21.27 -0.62 -7.28
C ARG A 107 20.23 0.14 -8.09
N GLN A 108 19.65 -0.54 -9.08
CA GLN A 108 18.56 0.00 -9.87
C GLN A 108 17.24 -0.07 -9.07
N ARG A 109 16.62 1.06 -8.79
CA ARG A 109 15.31 1.12 -8.16
C ARG A 109 14.23 0.89 -9.21
N ALA A 110 13.37 -0.12 -9.02
CA ALA A 110 12.37 -0.48 -10.02
C ALA A 110 11.13 -1.16 -9.43
N PHE A 111 10.07 -1.15 -10.23
CA PHE A 111 8.96 -2.09 -10.14
C PHE A 111 9.28 -3.28 -11.02
N ALA A 112 9.15 -4.49 -10.47
CA ALA A 112 9.36 -5.72 -11.21
C ALA A 112 8.02 -6.34 -11.60
N PHE A 113 7.93 -6.83 -12.82
CA PHE A 113 6.81 -7.58 -13.38
C PHE A 113 7.32 -8.94 -13.83
N LEU A 114 6.63 -10.00 -13.53
CA LEU A 114 6.91 -11.29 -14.17
C LEU A 114 6.51 -11.21 -15.64
N ALA A 115 7.27 -11.88 -16.50
CA ALA A 115 7.00 -11.86 -17.94
C ALA A 115 5.57 -12.32 -18.23
N GLY A 116 4.80 -11.47 -18.92
CA GLY A 116 3.39 -11.70 -19.26
C GLY A 116 2.38 -11.38 -18.16
N GLU A 117 2.80 -10.85 -17.00
CA GLU A 117 1.91 -10.44 -15.92
C GLU A 117 1.77 -8.91 -15.85
N GLU A 118 0.56 -8.43 -15.53
CA GLU A 118 0.29 -7.00 -15.34
C GLU A 118 0.48 -6.55 -13.89
N ARG A 119 0.47 -7.49 -12.95
CA ARG A 119 0.65 -7.21 -11.53
C ARG A 119 2.13 -7.09 -11.18
N THR A 120 2.47 -6.08 -10.40
CA THR A 120 3.84 -5.92 -9.88
C THR A 120 4.17 -6.99 -8.84
N VAL A 121 5.42 -7.40 -8.77
CA VAL A 121 5.95 -8.27 -7.71
C VAL A 121 5.71 -7.63 -6.32
N GLN A 122 5.86 -6.32 -6.21
CA GLN A 122 5.57 -5.56 -4.99
C GLN A 122 4.10 -5.70 -4.55
N GLY A 123 3.17 -5.54 -5.49
CA GLY A 123 1.75 -5.72 -5.24
C GLY A 123 1.41 -7.13 -4.76
N GLU A 124 2.06 -8.14 -5.33
CA GLU A 124 1.89 -9.53 -4.92
C GLU A 124 2.46 -9.79 -3.51
N LEU A 125 3.64 -9.25 -3.19
CA LEU A 125 4.24 -9.36 -1.85
C LEU A 125 3.36 -8.67 -0.78
N LEU A 126 2.82 -7.50 -1.10
CA LEU A 126 1.90 -6.77 -0.21
C LEU A 126 0.59 -7.52 -0.02
N ALA A 127 -0.01 -8.04 -1.09
CA ALA A 127 -1.27 -8.81 -1.03
C ALA A 127 -1.14 -10.10 -0.22
N ARG A 128 0.07 -10.68 -0.17
CA ARG A 128 0.41 -11.83 0.70
C ARG A 128 0.69 -11.41 2.14
N GLY A 129 0.86 -10.12 2.40
CA GLY A 129 1.30 -9.61 3.71
C GLY A 129 2.74 -10.02 4.04
N SER A 130 3.61 -10.15 3.05
CA SER A 130 5.01 -10.55 3.26
C SER A 130 5.92 -9.36 3.55
N VAL A 131 5.52 -8.16 3.14
CA VAL A 131 6.27 -6.91 3.31
C VAL A 131 5.33 -5.78 3.75
N LEU A 132 5.92 -4.69 4.23
CA LEU A 132 5.21 -3.44 4.51
C LEU A 132 5.26 -2.54 3.26
N ARG A 133 4.23 -1.74 3.05
CA ARG A 133 4.26 -0.69 2.03
C ARG A 133 5.30 0.36 2.43
N GLY A 134 6.21 0.65 1.52
CA GLY A 134 7.14 1.77 1.59
C GLY A 134 6.46 3.11 1.32
N THR A 135 7.24 4.18 1.32
CA THR A 135 6.74 5.56 1.15
C THR A 135 7.43 6.28 0.00
N ASP A 136 8.29 5.61 -0.73
CA ASP A 136 9.20 6.16 -1.73
C ASP A 136 8.62 6.18 -3.16
N VAL A 137 7.32 5.97 -3.36
CA VAL A 137 6.62 6.06 -4.64
C VAL A 137 5.96 7.42 -4.76
N GLN A 138 6.29 8.17 -5.82
CA GLN A 138 5.77 9.51 -6.05
C GLN A 138 4.51 9.49 -6.93
N ASP A 139 4.44 8.55 -7.88
CA ASP A 139 3.25 8.37 -8.70
C ASP A 139 2.05 7.97 -7.84
N ARG A 140 0.98 8.78 -7.96
CA ARG A 140 -0.19 8.66 -7.10
C ARG A 140 -0.95 7.35 -7.34
N ASP A 141 -1.14 6.97 -8.60
CA ASP A 141 -1.99 5.84 -8.94
C ASP A 141 -1.28 4.53 -8.59
N CYS A 142 0.03 4.47 -8.83
CA CYS A 142 0.87 3.38 -8.36
C CYS A 142 0.87 3.28 -6.83
N ALA A 143 1.05 4.39 -6.12
CA ALA A 143 1.01 4.41 -4.66
C ALA A 143 -0.34 3.92 -4.11
N LEU A 144 -1.47 4.34 -4.70
CA LEU A 144 -2.82 3.89 -4.31
C LEU A 144 -3.01 2.38 -4.52
N THR A 145 -2.45 1.82 -5.59
CA THR A 145 -2.50 0.37 -5.82
C THR A 145 -1.75 -0.42 -4.74
N LEU A 146 -0.57 0.06 -4.34
CA LEU A 146 0.17 -0.57 -3.24
C LEU A 146 -0.56 -0.42 -1.90
N VAL A 147 -1.22 0.73 -1.67
CA VAL A 147 -2.08 0.94 -0.49
C VAL A 147 -3.21 -0.07 -0.46
N ALA A 148 -3.91 -0.28 -1.59
CA ALA A 148 -5.01 -1.23 -1.68
C ALA A 148 -4.54 -2.67 -1.42
N ALA A 149 -3.43 -3.09 -2.03
CA ALA A 149 -2.87 -4.43 -1.84
C ALA A 149 -2.51 -4.72 -0.37
N GLU A 150 -1.89 -3.75 0.34
CA GLU A 150 -1.60 -3.87 1.76
C GLU A 150 -2.88 -3.88 2.61
N ALA A 151 -3.86 -3.02 2.28
CA ALA A 151 -5.11 -2.94 3.02
C ALA A 151 -5.90 -4.26 2.94
N ASP A 152 -5.97 -4.87 1.76
CA ASP A 152 -6.61 -6.17 1.54
C ASP A 152 -5.93 -7.28 2.36
N ALA A 153 -4.59 -7.30 2.39
CA ALA A 153 -3.83 -8.25 3.20
C ALA A 153 -4.11 -8.07 4.69
N ARG A 154 -4.18 -6.82 5.16
CA ARG A 154 -4.45 -6.48 6.56
C ARG A 154 -5.87 -6.85 6.97
N ILE A 155 -6.89 -6.52 6.15
CA ILE A 155 -8.28 -6.87 6.41
C ILE A 155 -8.46 -8.39 6.48
N ALA A 156 -7.79 -9.11 5.58
CA ALA A 156 -7.84 -10.57 5.52
C ALA A 156 -6.85 -11.26 6.50
N SER A 157 -6.15 -10.50 7.35
CA SER A 157 -5.14 -10.99 8.30
C SER A 157 -4.14 -11.95 7.66
N ARG A 158 -3.55 -11.56 6.50
CA ARG A 158 -2.58 -12.38 5.78
C ARG A 158 -1.14 -12.09 6.22
N GLY A 159 -0.31 -13.12 6.23
CA GLY A 159 1.12 -13.00 6.47
C GLY A 159 1.44 -12.28 7.78
N LEU A 160 2.23 -11.21 7.72
CA LEU A 160 2.60 -10.41 8.90
C LEU A 160 1.39 -9.85 9.65
N TRP A 161 0.26 -9.61 8.97
CA TRP A 161 -0.96 -9.03 9.55
C TRP A 161 -1.76 -9.99 10.42
N THR A 162 -1.34 -11.26 10.55
CA THR A 162 -1.86 -12.17 11.59
C THR A 162 -1.42 -11.74 13.00
N SER A 163 -0.31 -11.00 13.11
CA SER A 163 0.20 -10.52 14.39
C SER A 163 -0.30 -9.11 14.70
N PRO A 164 -0.93 -8.88 15.85
CA PRO A 164 -1.35 -7.55 16.27
C PRO A 164 -0.18 -6.60 16.57
N THR A 165 1.04 -7.15 16.73
CA THR A 165 2.22 -6.37 17.09
C THR A 165 2.91 -5.66 15.92
N VAL A 166 2.46 -5.89 14.69
CA VAL A 166 2.98 -5.22 13.48
C VAL A 166 2.75 -3.71 13.53
N ILE A 167 1.57 -3.32 13.97
CA ILE A 167 1.22 -1.92 14.18
C ILE A 167 1.48 -1.59 15.63
N LYS A 168 2.36 -0.62 15.89
CA LYS A 168 2.66 -0.15 17.24
C LYS A 168 1.61 0.86 17.71
N ASN A 169 1.27 0.80 18.99
CA ASN A 169 0.39 1.78 19.62
C ASN A 169 1.20 3.03 19.98
N ALA A 170 0.77 4.19 19.53
CA ALA A 170 1.41 5.47 19.85
C ALA A 170 1.41 5.80 21.36
N GLU A 171 0.55 5.15 22.14
CA GLU A 171 0.48 5.27 23.60
C GLU A 171 1.56 4.46 24.33
N SER A 172 2.29 3.59 23.61
CA SER A 172 3.38 2.76 24.12
C SER A 172 4.73 3.23 23.60
N PRO A 173 5.25 4.38 24.06
CA PRO A 173 6.46 4.99 23.50
C PRO A 173 7.71 4.10 23.65
N ASP A 174 7.81 3.28 24.70
CA ASP A 174 8.95 2.38 24.91
C ASP A 174 8.99 1.28 23.85
N ASP A 175 7.82 0.73 23.46
CA ASP A 175 7.72 -0.26 22.37
C ASP A 175 8.12 0.33 21.01
N ILE A 176 7.84 1.63 20.81
CA ILE A 176 8.23 2.33 19.60
C ILE A 176 9.72 2.68 19.66
N LEU A 177 10.24 3.11 20.80
CA LEU A 177 11.66 3.43 21.00
C LEU A 177 12.56 2.21 20.77
N ALA A 178 12.09 1.01 21.16
CA ALA A 178 12.77 -0.25 20.87
C ALA A 178 12.90 -0.52 19.33
N ARG A 179 12.21 0.24 18.51
CA ARG A 179 12.27 0.19 17.04
C ARG A 179 13.18 1.27 16.43
N ALA A 180 14.01 1.93 17.23
CA ALA A 180 14.97 2.94 16.74
C ALA A 180 15.81 2.37 15.59
N GLY A 181 15.91 3.09 14.47
CA GLY A 181 16.58 2.65 13.26
C GLY A 181 15.78 1.65 12.40
N LEU A 182 14.55 1.31 12.75
CA LEU A 182 13.71 0.37 12.01
C LEU A 182 12.49 1.07 11.40
N PHE A 183 12.11 0.64 10.19
CA PHE A 183 10.87 1.07 9.57
C PHE A 183 9.68 0.47 10.32
N THR A 184 8.78 1.32 10.79
CA THR A 184 7.72 0.94 11.72
C THR A 184 6.40 1.59 11.32
N VAL A 185 5.30 0.88 11.53
CA VAL A 185 3.94 1.40 11.41
C VAL A 185 3.40 1.67 12.81
N VAL A 186 2.91 2.89 13.04
CA VAL A 186 2.38 3.32 14.34
C VAL A 186 0.98 3.87 14.16
N GLU A 187 0.05 3.48 15.01
CA GLU A 187 -1.30 4.05 15.08
C GLU A 187 -1.54 4.72 16.42
N GLY A 188 -2.29 5.82 16.39
CA GLY A 188 -2.73 6.47 17.61
C GLY A 188 -3.59 7.69 17.38
N LYS A 189 -4.10 8.23 18.49
CA LYS A 189 -4.82 9.49 18.53
C LYS A 189 -3.84 10.62 18.77
N VAL A 190 -3.83 11.64 17.89
CA VAL A 190 -3.05 12.86 18.10
C VAL A 190 -3.65 13.63 19.26
N LEU A 191 -2.93 13.77 20.35
CA LEU A 191 -3.41 14.52 21.53
C LEU A 191 -3.26 16.02 21.36
N SER A 192 -2.18 16.48 20.72
CA SER A 192 -1.95 17.89 20.47
C SER A 192 -1.12 18.13 19.22
N VAL A 193 -1.34 19.26 18.60
CA VAL A 193 -0.52 19.79 17.51
C VAL A 193 0.19 21.02 18.01
N ARG A 194 1.52 21.05 17.93
CA ARG A 194 2.34 22.17 18.38
C ARG A 194 3.30 22.59 17.28
N GLN A 195 3.32 23.88 17.02
CA GLN A 195 4.32 24.47 16.13
C GLN A 195 5.42 25.17 16.93
N THR A 196 6.67 24.90 16.60
CA THR A 196 7.82 25.54 17.19
C THR A 196 8.79 25.90 16.08
N GLY A 197 8.96 27.20 15.83
CA GLY A 197 9.77 27.67 14.69
C GLY A 197 9.22 27.15 13.36
N THR A 198 10.04 26.42 12.65
CA THR A 198 9.75 25.86 11.32
C THR A 198 9.23 24.41 11.35
N THR A 199 8.93 23.89 12.53
CA THR A 199 8.58 22.48 12.71
C THR A 199 7.22 22.38 13.41
N THR A 200 6.35 21.50 12.88
CA THR A 200 5.09 21.12 13.50
C THR A 200 5.24 19.72 14.10
N TYR A 201 4.78 19.56 15.33
CA TYR A 201 4.81 18.29 16.08
C TYR A 201 3.39 17.79 16.27
N LEU A 202 3.14 16.53 15.90
CA LEU A 202 1.96 15.80 16.32
C LEU A 202 2.37 14.97 17.55
N ASN A 203 1.83 15.30 18.72
CA ASN A 203 2.16 14.61 19.96
C ASN A 203 1.06 13.62 20.31
N PHE A 204 1.47 12.41 20.70
CA PHE A 204 0.59 11.29 21.04
C PHE A 204 0.52 11.02 22.56
N ALA A 205 1.31 11.73 23.34
CA ALA A 205 1.32 11.60 24.80
C ALA A 205 1.24 12.97 25.50
N ARG A 206 0.75 13.00 26.75
CA ARG A 206 0.78 14.21 27.57
C ARG A 206 2.21 14.67 27.89
N ASN A 207 3.09 13.71 28.17
CA ASN A 207 4.52 13.99 28.28
C ASN A 207 5.13 13.96 26.88
N TRP A 208 5.14 15.11 26.23
CA TRP A 208 5.63 15.27 24.85
C TRP A 208 7.15 15.03 24.69
N THR A 209 7.93 15.06 25.78
CA THR A 209 9.38 14.81 25.71
C THR A 209 9.73 13.33 25.62
N ARG A 210 8.94 12.46 26.26
CA ARG A 210 9.14 11.00 26.28
C ARG A 210 8.17 10.25 25.38
N GLY A 211 7.02 10.87 25.06
CA GLY A 211 6.01 10.28 24.20
C GLY A 211 6.45 10.19 22.74
N PHE A 212 5.72 9.38 21.99
CA PHE A 212 5.87 9.35 20.54
C PHE A 212 5.43 10.67 19.93
N ALA A 213 6.21 11.15 18.96
CA ALA A 213 5.91 12.36 18.21
C ALA A 213 6.20 12.18 16.72
N VAL A 214 5.34 12.75 15.87
CA VAL A 214 5.58 12.91 14.44
C VAL A 214 6.04 14.33 14.18
N ILE A 215 7.15 14.46 13.47
CA ILE A 215 7.77 15.73 13.11
C ILE A 215 7.39 16.07 11.68
N ILE A 216 6.79 17.23 11.47
CA ILE A 216 6.43 17.75 10.15
C ILE A 216 7.28 18.99 9.88
N PRO A 217 8.34 18.88 9.06
CA PRO A 217 9.15 20.03 8.66
C PRO A 217 8.34 21.03 7.83
N LYS A 218 8.71 22.30 7.84
CA LYS A 218 8.02 23.36 7.08
C LYS A 218 7.86 23.04 5.59
N ARG A 219 8.86 22.36 4.98
CA ARG A 219 8.80 21.95 3.56
C ARG A 219 7.62 21.00 3.25
N MET A 220 7.11 20.29 4.26
CA MET A 220 5.96 19.39 4.10
C MET A 220 4.61 20.08 4.19
N MET A 221 4.54 21.31 4.69
CA MET A 221 3.26 22.02 4.87
C MET A 221 2.49 22.19 3.54
N PRO A 222 3.10 22.67 2.43
CA PRO A 222 2.39 22.77 1.16
C PRO A 222 1.96 21.40 0.61
N VAL A 223 2.73 20.34 0.87
CA VAL A 223 2.41 18.97 0.45
C VAL A 223 1.19 18.45 1.21
N MET A 224 1.12 18.71 2.53
CA MET A 224 -0.03 18.36 3.37
C MET A 224 -1.29 19.10 2.92
N GLU A 225 -1.20 20.41 2.70
CA GLU A 225 -2.31 21.23 2.21
C GLU A 225 -2.81 20.77 0.84
N GLY A 226 -1.90 20.48 -0.10
CA GLY A 226 -2.21 19.94 -1.42
C GLY A 226 -2.89 18.57 -1.38
N ALA A 227 -2.65 17.79 -0.31
CA ALA A 227 -3.33 16.52 -0.03
C ALA A 227 -4.66 16.71 0.75
N GLY A 228 -5.07 17.96 1.03
CA GLY A 228 -6.29 18.26 1.78
C GLY A 228 -6.16 18.02 3.29
N ILE A 229 -4.94 17.95 3.82
CA ILE A 229 -4.68 17.72 5.25
C ILE A 229 -4.27 19.04 5.91
N ASP A 230 -5.20 19.64 6.62
CA ASP A 230 -4.87 20.74 7.55
C ASP A 230 -4.26 20.16 8.83
N THR A 231 -2.99 20.46 9.06
CA THR A 231 -2.23 19.94 10.21
C THR A 231 -2.86 20.34 11.55
N LYS A 232 -3.50 21.51 11.65
CA LYS A 232 -4.16 21.96 12.88
C LYS A 232 -5.40 21.11 13.20
N SER A 233 -6.10 20.64 12.17
CA SER A 233 -7.28 19.80 12.31
C SER A 233 -6.96 18.37 12.75
N LEU A 234 -5.68 17.98 12.78
CA LEU A 234 -5.25 16.63 13.20
C LEU A 234 -5.39 16.39 14.70
N ALA A 235 -5.51 17.44 15.52
CA ALA A 235 -5.76 17.29 16.97
C ALA A 235 -7.02 16.47 17.21
N ASN A 236 -6.92 15.48 18.10
CA ASN A 236 -7.96 14.50 18.41
C ASN A 236 -8.34 13.51 17.29
N ARG A 237 -7.66 13.52 16.14
CA ARG A 237 -7.86 12.55 15.06
C ARG A 237 -6.99 11.33 15.28
N ARG A 238 -7.49 10.17 14.85
CA ARG A 238 -6.68 8.95 14.77
C ARG A 238 -5.94 8.93 13.43
N VAL A 239 -4.66 8.63 13.50
CA VAL A 239 -3.81 8.51 12.32
C VAL A 239 -2.99 7.22 12.39
N ARG A 240 -2.62 6.71 11.22
CA ARG A 240 -1.57 5.72 11.05
C ARG A 240 -0.40 6.40 10.38
N VAL A 241 0.77 6.27 10.96
CA VAL A 241 2.01 6.80 10.39
C VAL A 241 3.01 5.68 10.18
N ARG A 242 3.89 5.84 9.22
CA ARG A 242 4.94 4.86 8.91
C ARG A 242 6.24 5.53 8.53
N GLY A 243 7.33 4.93 8.91
CA GLY A 243 8.66 5.44 8.61
C GLY A 243 9.70 4.92 9.58
N TRP A 244 10.89 5.48 9.47
CA TRP A 244 12.02 5.14 10.32
C TRP A 244 11.88 5.82 11.68
N ILE A 245 12.04 5.04 12.74
CA ILE A 245 11.98 5.57 14.10
C ILE A 245 13.34 6.13 14.48
N GLU A 246 13.35 7.35 14.96
CA GLU A 246 14.53 8.01 15.52
C GLU A 246 14.43 8.03 17.04
N ALA A 247 15.57 7.78 17.71
CA ALA A 247 15.72 7.89 19.15
C ALA A 247 16.21 9.30 19.51
N HIS A 248 15.40 10.01 20.28
CA HIS A 248 15.77 11.26 20.94
C HIS A 248 15.49 11.11 22.45
N GLN A 249 14.90 12.12 23.10
CA GLN A 249 14.37 11.96 24.46
C GLN A 249 13.19 10.99 24.51
N GLY A 250 12.45 10.86 23.39
CA GLY A 250 11.42 9.89 23.10
C GLY A 250 11.48 9.46 21.63
N PRO A 251 10.67 8.46 21.23
CA PRO A 251 10.63 8.01 19.84
C PRO A 251 10.02 9.07 18.93
N ARG A 252 10.63 9.26 17.75
CA ARG A 252 10.17 10.23 16.75
C ARG A 252 10.13 9.60 15.38
N LEU A 253 9.25 10.17 14.53
CA LEU A 253 9.16 9.86 13.10
C LEU A 253 9.08 11.19 12.34
N GLU A 254 10.00 11.42 11.41
CA GLU A 254 9.94 12.60 10.55
C GLU A 254 9.11 12.30 9.30
N LEU A 255 8.14 13.17 8.98
CA LEU A 255 7.43 13.14 7.71
C LEU A 255 8.28 13.80 6.62
N THR A 256 8.68 12.99 5.65
CA THR A 256 9.40 13.44 4.45
C THR A 256 8.54 13.32 3.20
N GLN A 257 7.45 12.54 3.29
CA GLN A 257 6.52 12.27 2.19
C GLN A 257 5.09 12.12 2.73
N ILE A 258 4.11 12.51 1.91
CA ILE A 258 2.68 12.45 2.28
C ILE A 258 2.20 11.00 2.50
N ALA A 259 2.75 10.05 1.77
CA ALA A 259 2.42 8.64 1.89
C ALA A 259 2.74 8.02 3.27
N GLN A 260 3.46 8.75 4.13
CA GLN A 260 3.78 8.30 5.50
C GLN A 260 2.63 8.47 6.49
N ILE A 261 1.59 9.23 6.16
CA ILE A 261 0.46 9.48 7.05
C ILE A 261 -0.86 9.10 6.41
N GLU A 262 -1.69 8.38 7.14
CA GLU A 262 -3.05 7.98 6.77
C GLU A 262 -4.02 8.45 7.84
N MET A 263 -5.13 9.07 7.40
CA MET A 263 -6.24 9.42 8.29
C MET A 263 -7.10 8.18 8.51
N LEU A 264 -7.35 7.82 9.76
CA LEU A 264 -8.21 6.69 10.08
C LEU A 264 -9.65 7.17 10.32
N SER A 265 -10.61 6.50 9.68
CA SER A 265 -12.03 6.73 9.93
C SER A 265 -12.40 6.12 11.28
N GLY A 266 -12.98 6.92 12.18
CA GLY A 266 -13.41 6.48 13.50
C GLY A 266 -12.88 7.40 14.60
N ASN A 267 -13.77 7.77 15.50
CA ASN A 267 -13.45 8.54 16.71
C ASN A 267 -12.67 7.72 17.72
#